data_67436fddd38dd3a6b6757277b5515231
#
_entry.id   67436fddd38dd3a6b6757277b5515231
#
_cell.length_a   1.000
_cell.length_b   1.000
_cell.length_c   1.000
_cell.angle_alpha   90.00
_cell.angle_beta   90.00
_cell.angle_gamma   90.00
#
_symmetry.space_group_name_H-M   'P 1'
#
loop_
_entity.id
_entity.type
_entity.pdbx_description
1 polymer ?
#
loop_
_entity_poly.entity_id
_entity_poly.type
_entity_poly.pdbx_seq_one_letter_code
_entity_poly.pdbx_strand_id
1 'polypeptide(L)'
;PPRPPAVHCAGASPPDALSPIATRGVWHPLMAFPTRTTPVAPSTVFGVCAGEPLACRLVALTRQLGCRAVSLDAGDLPIYHSAAVEAVHRTLASVEICGRRLTRCGFSESEATAAVCDLMAGSLRRAREAGPAAALTGPLDRGDVGTVRRHLAALDDEHAASYVDALRLVLDQGLAR
;
A
#
# COMPACT_ATOMS: atom_id res chain seq x y z
N PRO A 1 -12.23 20.80 35.17
CA PRO A 1 -10.89 20.74 34.62
C PRO A 1 -10.93 20.54 33.12
N PRO A 2 -10.00 21.13 32.33
CA PRO A 2 -9.93 20.88 30.90
C PRO A 2 -9.71 19.39 30.65
N ARG A 3 -10.37 18.86 29.59
CA ARG A 3 -10.16 17.47 29.19
C ARG A 3 -8.74 17.29 28.65
N PRO A 4 -8.09 16.13 28.88
CA PRO A 4 -6.78 15.87 28.33
C PRO A 4 -6.84 15.83 26.79
N PRO A 5 -5.71 16.09 26.10
CA PRO A 5 -5.61 15.90 24.67
C PRO A 5 -5.96 14.45 24.27
N ALA A 6 -6.61 14.29 23.13
CA ALA A 6 -6.98 12.98 22.61
C ALA A 6 -6.62 12.85 21.13
N VAL A 7 -6.26 11.62 20.75
CA VAL A 7 -5.96 11.27 19.35
C VAL A 7 -6.68 10.00 18.97
N HIS A 8 -6.96 9.84 17.67
CA HIS A 8 -7.41 8.58 17.10
C HIS A 8 -6.50 8.14 15.95
N CYS A 9 -6.59 6.87 15.58
CA CYS A 9 -5.82 6.25 14.51
C CYS A 9 -6.65 5.94 13.25
N ALA A 10 -7.82 6.57 13.07
CA ALA A 10 -8.65 6.37 11.88
C ALA A 10 -8.15 7.28 10.74
N GLY A 11 -7.52 6.69 9.72
CA GLY A 11 -6.81 7.42 8.68
C GLY A 11 -7.65 8.32 7.78
N ALA A 12 -8.95 8.03 7.64
CA ALA A 12 -9.88 8.82 6.81
C ALA A 12 -10.69 9.85 7.60
N SER A 13 -10.72 9.76 8.95
CA SER A 13 -11.56 10.60 9.79
C SER A 13 -10.81 11.84 10.26
N PRO A 14 -11.42 13.03 10.23
CA PRO A 14 -10.78 14.26 10.70
C PRO A 14 -10.66 14.29 12.24
N PRO A 15 -9.81 15.15 12.81
CA PRO A 15 -9.71 15.34 14.27
C PRO A 15 -11.06 15.64 14.95
N ASP A 16 -11.97 16.26 14.22
CA ASP A 16 -13.31 16.64 14.71
C ASP A 16 -14.20 15.46 15.11
N ALA A 17 -13.85 14.23 14.69
CA ALA A 17 -14.49 13.01 15.20
C ALA A 17 -14.36 12.85 16.73
N LEU A 18 -13.41 13.56 17.36
CA LEU A 18 -13.23 13.59 18.82
C LEU A 18 -13.93 14.78 19.51
N SER A 19 -14.80 15.52 18.82
CA SER A 19 -15.57 16.60 19.44
C SER A 19 -16.38 16.06 20.65
N PRO A 20 -16.47 16.78 21.79
CA PRO A 20 -16.08 18.18 22.04
C PRO A 20 -14.68 18.34 22.69
N ILE A 21 -13.74 17.44 22.50
CA ILE A 21 -12.39 17.57 23.05
C ILE A 21 -11.66 18.71 22.31
N ALA A 22 -11.21 19.72 23.05
CA ALA A 22 -10.60 20.92 22.46
C ALA A 22 -9.25 20.62 21.80
N THR A 23 -8.37 19.86 22.45
CA THR A 23 -7.06 19.46 21.91
C THR A 23 -7.16 18.04 21.38
N ARG A 24 -7.25 17.90 20.07
CA ARG A 24 -7.51 16.62 19.39
C ARG A 24 -6.71 16.48 18.10
N GLY A 25 -6.49 15.23 17.67
CA GLY A 25 -5.73 14.96 16.46
C GLY A 25 -5.88 13.56 15.93
N VAL A 26 -5.31 13.34 14.75
CA VAL A 26 -5.12 12.03 14.13
C VAL A 26 -3.63 11.66 14.24
N TRP A 27 -3.37 10.42 14.61
CA TRP A 27 -2.03 9.83 14.65
C TRP A 27 -2.11 8.43 14.04
N HIS A 28 -2.10 8.38 12.71
CA HIS A 28 -2.39 7.17 11.94
C HIS A 28 -1.12 6.49 11.46
N PRO A 29 -0.78 5.29 11.97
CA PRO A 29 0.30 4.47 11.43
C PRO A 29 -0.10 3.89 10.06
N LEU A 30 0.70 4.18 9.03
CA LEU A 30 0.47 3.69 7.67
C LEU A 30 0.93 2.24 7.54
N MET A 31 0.17 1.35 8.16
CA MET A 31 0.40 -0.10 8.12
C MET A 31 -0.89 -0.87 8.41
N ALA A 32 -0.94 -2.15 8.00
CA ALA A 32 -2.04 -3.04 8.33
C ALA A 32 -1.86 -3.62 9.76
N PHE A 33 -2.96 -3.72 10.49
CA PHE A 33 -3.03 -4.33 11.82
C PHE A 33 -3.96 -5.55 11.79
N PRO A 34 -3.47 -6.73 11.39
CA PRO A 34 -4.30 -7.93 11.33
C PRO A 34 -4.80 -8.39 12.71
N THR A 35 -4.11 -8.00 13.79
CA THR A 35 -4.50 -8.31 15.17
C THR A 35 -4.31 -7.09 16.07
N ARG A 36 -4.96 -7.10 17.26
CA ARG A 36 -4.77 -6.06 18.28
C ARG A 36 -3.36 -6.02 18.87
N THR A 37 -2.62 -7.10 18.75
CA THR A 37 -1.27 -7.26 19.30
C THR A 37 -0.18 -7.09 18.24
N THR A 38 -0.55 -6.75 16.99
CA THR A 38 0.42 -6.49 15.94
C THR A 38 1.33 -5.33 16.32
N PRO A 39 2.65 -5.53 16.47
CA PRO A 39 3.56 -4.45 16.82
C PRO A 39 3.71 -3.47 15.66
N VAL A 40 3.94 -2.21 15.98
CA VAL A 40 4.30 -1.20 14.97
C VAL A 40 5.69 -1.56 14.42
N ALA A 41 5.75 -1.76 13.10
CA ALA A 41 7.01 -2.10 12.44
C ALA A 41 7.98 -0.90 12.47
N PRO A 42 9.29 -1.14 12.68
CA PRO A 42 10.29 -0.09 12.54
C PRO A 42 10.19 0.62 11.19
N SER A 43 10.47 1.92 11.18
CA SER A 43 10.37 2.79 9.98
C SER A 43 8.94 3.01 9.44
N THR A 44 7.89 2.57 10.14
CA THR A 44 6.50 2.91 9.79
C THR A 44 6.35 4.42 9.67
N VAL A 45 5.60 4.87 8.66
CA VAL A 45 5.24 6.28 8.51
C VAL A 45 3.93 6.52 9.25
N PHE A 46 3.88 7.59 10.04
CA PHE A 46 2.66 8.06 10.68
C PHE A 46 2.16 9.33 10.00
N GLY A 47 0.91 9.35 9.58
CA GLY A 47 0.19 10.56 9.25
C GLY A 47 -0.23 11.28 10.53
N VAL A 48 0.15 12.54 10.69
CA VAL A 48 -0.18 13.37 11.85
C VAL A 48 -1.02 14.56 11.40
N CYS A 49 -2.25 14.65 11.89
CA CYS A 49 -3.13 15.79 11.67
C CYS A 49 -3.61 16.32 13.02
N ALA A 50 -3.02 17.41 13.49
CA ALA A 50 -3.33 18.03 14.78
C ALA A 50 -2.86 19.49 14.79
N GLY A 51 -3.50 20.31 15.63
CA GLY A 51 -3.00 21.65 15.94
C GLY A 51 -1.85 21.62 16.94
N GLU A 52 -1.07 22.70 16.96
CA GLU A 52 -0.01 22.89 17.97
C GLU A 52 -0.62 23.11 19.38
N PRO A 53 0.05 22.67 20.45
CA PRO A 53 1.35 21.96 20.50
C PRO A 53 1.23 20.42 20.37
N LEU A 54 0.04 19.88 20.08
CA LEU A 54 -0.16 18.43 20.01
C LEU A 54 0.62 17.82 18.84
N ALA A 55 0.63 18.48 17.69
CA ALA A 55 1.36 18.02 16.51
C ALA A 55 2.86 17.76 16.81
N CYS A 56 3.54 18.72 17.42
CA CYS A 56 4.93 18.57 17.83
C CYS A 56 5.15 17.38 18.76
N ARG A 57 4.25 17.15 19.70
CA ARG A 57 4.33 16.01 20.64
C ARG A 57 4.18 14.67 19.90
N LEU A 58 3.22 14.56 18.97
CA LEU A 58 3.00 13.35 18.20
C LEU A 58 4.18 13.03 17.28
N VAL A 59 4.78 14.04 16.66
CA VAL A 59 6.01 13.89 15.88
C VAL A 59 7.17 13.38 16.74
N ALA A 60 7.34 13.94 17.94
CA ALA A 60 8.38 13.52 18.87
C ALA A 60 8.18 12.06 19.32
N LEU A 61 6.95 11.68 19.70
CA LEU A 61 6.60 10.30 20.05
C LEU A 61 6.86 9.32 18.90
N THR A 62 6.49 9.71 17.67
CA THR A 62 6.74 8.89 16.48
C THR A 62 8.23 8.60 16.29
N ARG A 63 9.07 9.62 16.47
CA ARG A 63 10.54 9.45 16.39
C ARG A 63 11.09 8.54 17.48
N GLN A 64 10.57 8.62 18.72
CA GLN A 64 10.96 7.74 19.81
C GLN A 64 10.63 6.27 19.52
N LEU A 65 9.59 6.00 18.73
CA LEU A 65 9.24 4.66 18.25
C LEU A 65 10.15 4.17 17.09
N GLY A 66 11.15 4.93 16.67
CA GLY A 66 11.97 4.62 15.50
C GLY A 66 11.22 4.77 14.16
N CYS A 67 10.11 5.52 14.17
CA CYS A 67 9.21 5.72 13.04
C CYS A 67 9.36 7.13 12.46
N ARG A 68 8.73 7.38 11.32
CA ARG A 68 8.71 8.69 10.63
C ARG A 68 7.32 9.30 10.71
N ALA A 69 7.25 10.62 10.84
CA ALA A 69 5.99 11.36 10.83
C ALA A 69 5.91 12.26 9.59
N VAL A 70 4.71 12.37 9.02
CA VAL A 70 4.35 13.31 7.97
C VAL A 70 3.14 14.11 8.47
N SER A 71 3.23 15.43 8.45
CA SER A 71 2.11 16.30 8.77
C SER A 71 1.11 16.31 7.62
N LEU A 72 -0.16 16.22 7.94
CA LEU A 72 -1.28 16.20 6.99
C LEU A 72 -2.30 17.27 7.37
N ASP A 73 -2.90 17.88 6.37
CA ASP A 73 -4.08 18.70 6.57
C ASP A 73 -5.34 17.81 6.67
N ALA A 74 -6.35 18.28 7.39
CA ALA A 74 -7.57 17.50 7.58
C ALA A 74 -8.29 17.19 6.25
N GLY A 75 -8.19 18.08 5.27
CA GLY A 75 -8.74 17.91 3.93
C GLY A 75 -8.05 16.81 3.12
N ASP A 76 -6.80 16.47 3.42
CA ASP A 76 -6.02 15.48 2.69
C ASP A 76 -6.21 14.05 3.23
N LEU A 77 -6.78 13.89 4.41
CA LEU A 77 -6.96 12.57 5.04
C LEU A 77 -7.70 11.55 4.15
N PRO A 78 -8.76 11.91 3.40
CA PRO A 78 -9.43 10.97 2.51
C PRO A 78 -8.50 10.48 1.38
N ILE A 79 -7.73 11.39 0.76
CA ILE A 79 -6.78 11.03 -0.31
C ILE A 79 -5.66 10.16 0.25
N TYR A 80 -5.07 10.57 1.38
CA TYR A 80 -4.03 9.81 2.07
C TYR A 80 -4.49 8.38 2.41
N HIS A 81 -5.68 8.23 2.98
CA HIS A 81 -6.19 6.92 3.36
C HIS A 81 -6.60 6.08 2.15
N SER A 82 -7.16 6.69 1.09
CA SER A 82 -7.48 5.98 -0.14
C SER A 82 -6.25 5.35 -0.79
N ALA A 83 -5.12 6.06 -0.81
CA ALA A 83 -3.85 5.51 -1.32
C ALA A 83 -3.39 4.27 -0.52
N ALA A 84 -3.53 4.28 0.81
CA ALA A 84 -3.20 3.14 1.65
C ALA A 84 -4.10 1.93 1.35
N VAL A 85 -5.41 2.16 1.25
CA VAL A 85 -6.41 1.13 0.96
C VAL A 85 -6.17 0.54 -0.42
N GLU A 86 -6.01 1.38 -1.44
CA GLU A 86 -5.78 0.94 -2.81
C GLU A 86 -4.50 0.10 -2.94
N ALA A 87 -3.40 0.51 -2.34
CA ALA A 87 -2.14 -0.22 -2.38
C ALA A 87 -2.29 -1.64 -1.81
N VAL A 88 -2.97 -1.79 -0.67
CA VAL A 88 -3.20 -3.11 -0.04
C VAL A 88 -4.16 -3.95 -0.88
N HIS A 89 -5.29 -3.38 -1.30
CA HIS A 89 -6.32 -4.13 -2.04
C HIS A 89 -5.83 -4.61 -3.40
N ARG A 90 -5.12 -3.77 -4.17
CA ARG A 90 -4.50 -4.19 -5.43
C ARG A 90 -3.47 -5.30 -5.24
N THR A 91 -2.66 -5.21 -4.18
CA THR A 91 -1.67 -6.24 -3.86
C THR A 91 -2.34 -7.58 -3.57
N LEU A 92 -3.34 -7.60 -2.68
CA LEU A 92 -4.04 -8.84 -2.31
C LEU A 92 -4.82 -9.45 -3.48
N ALA A 93 -5.50 -8.61 -4.28
CA ALA A 93 -6.17 -9.06 -5.49
C ALA A 93 -5.18 -9.68 -6.50
N SER A 94 -4.01 -9.08 -6.67
CA SER A 94 -2.96 -9.62 -7.55
C SER A 94 -2.44 -10.96 -7.05
N VAL A 95 -2.24 -11.13 -5.73
CA VAL A 95 -1.83 -12.42 -5.15
C VAL A 95 -2.85 -13.50 -5.47
N GLU A 96 -4.14 -13.23 -5.28
CA GLU A 96 -5.23 -14.18 -5.54
C GLU A 96 -5.30 -14.54 -7.04
N ILE A 97 -5.36 -13.54 -7.93
CA ILE A 97 -5.49 -13.76 -9.38
C ILE A 97 -4.29 -14.53 -9.94
N CYS A 98 -3.07 -14.13 -9.57
CA CYS A 98 -1.86 -14.80 -10.05
C CYS A 98 -1.69 -16.19 -9.40
N GLY A 99 -2.06 -16.34 -8.13
CA GLY A 99 -2.07 -17.62 -7.44
C GLY A 99 -2.94 -18.65 -8.17
N ARG A 100 -4.17 -18.31 -8.56
CA ARG A 100 -5.06 -19.19 -9.34
C ARG A 100 -4.44 -19.60 -10.68
N ARG A 101 -3.68 -18.74 -11.34
CA ARG A 101 -2.99 -19.09 -12.59
C ARG A 101 -1.89 -20.12 -12.34
N LEU A 102 -1.14 -19.99 -11.24
CA LEU A 102 -0.08 -20.95 -10.89
C LEU A 102 -0.67 -22.31 -10.47
N THR A 103 -1.81 -22.35 -9.79
CA THR A 103 -2.47 -23.65 -9.49
C THR A 103 -2.85 -24.40 -10.75
N ARG A 104 -3.25 -23.72 -11.83
CA ARG A 104 -3.49 -24.36 -13.15
C ARG A 104 -2.19 -24.89 -13.79
N CYS A 105 -1.04 -24.42 -13.34
CA CYS A 105 0.27 -24.94 -13.76
C CYS A 105 0.81 -26.06 -12.86
N GLY A 106 0.00 -26.53 -11.88
CA GLY A 106 0.35 -27.66 -11.01
C GLY A 106 0.91 -27.28 -9.65
N PHE A 107 0.95 -26.00 -9.30
CA PHE A 107 1.28 -25.56 -7.93
C PHE A 107 0.13 -25.89 -6.99
N SER A 108 0.42 -26.29 -5.75
CA SER A 108 -0.58 -26.25 -4.68
C SER A 108 -0.96 -24.80 -4.35
N GLU A 109 -2.11 -24.57 -3.72
CA GLU A 109 -2.58 -23.22 -3.35
C GLU A 109 -1.55 -22.48 -2.46
N SER A 110 -0.96 -23.20 -1.50
CA SER A 110 0.04 -22.62 -0.60
C SER A 110 1.34 -22.26 -1.33
N GLU A 111 1.82 -23.11 -2.23
CA GLU A 111 3.01 -22.83 -3.04
C GLU A 111 2.78 -21.66 -4.00
N ALA A 112 1.60 -21.62 -4.64
CA ALA A 112 1.22 -20.54 -5.55
C ALA A 112 1.19 -19.18 -4.82
N THR A 113 0.53 -19.13 -3.66
CA THR A 113 0.47 -17.92 -2.82
C THR A 113 1.86 -17.47 -2.39
N ALA A 114 2.67 -18.41 -1.87
CA ALA A 114 4.03 -18.09 -1.43
C ALA A 114 4.90 -17.57 -2.58
N ALA A 115 4.86 -18.23 -3.73
CA ALA A 115 5.64 -17.83 -4.91
C ALA A 115 5.28 -16.42 -5.42
N VAL A 116 3.99 -16.09 -5.47
CA VAL A 116 3.55 -14.74 -5.87
C VAL A 116 3.96 -13.69 -4.82
N CYS A 117 3.81 -13.98 -3.54
CA CYS A 117 4.23 -13.07 -2.47
C CYS A 117 5.74 -12.80 -2.52
N ASP A 118 6.57 -13.83 -2.71
CA ASP A 118 8.02 -13.69 -2.79
C ASP A 118 8.46 -12.87 -4.02
N LEU A 119 7.82 -13.11 -5.17
CA LEU A 119 8.04 -12.35 -6.40
C LEU A 119 7.72 -10.87 -6.18
N MET A 120 6.56 -10.58 -5.59
CA MET A 120 6.13 -9.21 -5.30
C MET A 120 7.04 -8.54 -4.26
N ALA A 121 7.43 -9.24 -3.20
CA ALA A 121 8.35 -8.71 -2.20
C ALA A 121 9.71 -8.31 -2.81
N GLY A 122 10.22 -9.10 -3.74
CA GLY A 122 11.44 -8.77 -4.50
C GLY A 122 11.28 -7.49 -5.33
N SER A 123 10.16 -7.37 -6.05
CA SER A 123 9.85 -6.20 -6.88
C SER A 123 9.64 -4.94 -6.04
N LEU A 124 8.91 -5.04 -4.92
CA LEU A 124 8.68 -3.93 -4.00
C LEU A 124 9.97 -3.44 -3.33
N ARG A 125 10.86 -4.36 -2.95
CA ARG A 125 12.19 -4.01 -2.43
C ARG A 125 12.98 -3.19 -3.45
N ARG A 126 13.04 -3.64 -4.70
CA ARG A 126 13.70 -2.91 -5.78
C ARG A 126 13.05 -1.55 -6.06
N ALA A 127 11.72 -1.48 -6.05
CA ALA A 127 10.99 -0.22 -6.21
C ALA A 127 11.31 0.79 -5.08
N ARG A 128 11.47 0.31 -3.85
CA ARG A 128 11.89 1.14 -2.72
C ARG A 128 13.31 1.69 -2.86
N GLU A 129 14.21 0.91 -3.45
CA GLU A 129 15.63 1.27 -3.61
C GLU A 129 15.88 2.18 -4.80
N ALA A 130 15.23 1.92 -5.94
CA ALA A 130 15.55 2.53 -7.22
C ALA A 130 14.36 3.23 -7.91
N GLY A 131 13.18 3.18 -7.30
CA GLY A 131 11.93 3.69 -7.86
C GLY A 131 11.17 2.67 -8.71
N PRO A 132 9.86 2.88 -8.92
CA PRO A 132 8.99 1.91 -9.60
C PRO A 132 9.41 1.61 -11.05
N ALA A 133 9.79 2.63 -11.83
CA ALA A 133 10.22 2.43 -13.22
C ALA A 133 11.48 1.57 -13.33
N ALA A 134 12.44 1.72 -12.41
CA ALA A 134 13.66 0.90 -12.40
C ALA A 134 13.43 -0.52 -11.87
N ALA A 135 12.30 -0.74 -11.18
CA ALA A 135 11.89 -2.07 -10.71
C ALA A 135 11.12 -2.86 -11.76
N LEU A 136 10.59 -2.20 -12.79
CA LEU A 136 9.90 -2.87 -13.88
C LEU A 136 10.89 -3.77 -14.63
N THR A 137 10.44 -4.98 -14.95
CA THR A 137 11.16 -5.98 -15.73
C THR A 137 10.16 -6.76 -16.59
N GLY A 138 10.69 -7.64 -17.44
CA GLY A 138 9.83 -8.54 -18.18
C GLY A 138 9.54 -8.08 -19.61
N PRO A 139 8.56 -8.70 -20.29
CA PRO A 139 8.31 -8.48 -21.70
C PRO A 139 7.87 -7.05 -22.02
N LEU A 140 7.12 -6.41 -21.13
CA LEU A 140 6.64 -5.04 -21.36
C LEU A 140 7.79 -4.03 -21.37
N ASP A 141 8.71 -4.12 -20.41
CA ASP A 141 9.89 -3.25 -20.33
C ASP A 141 10.83 -3.39 -21.55
N ARG A 142 10.89 -4.60 -22.13
CA ARG A 142 11.71 -4.89 -23.31
C ARG A 142 11.01 -4.75 -24.65
N GLY A 143 9.73 -4.33 -24.67
CA GLY A 143 8.92 -4.26 -25.88
C GLY A 143 8.69 -5.64 -26.55
N ASP A 144 8.75 -6.75 -25.79
CA ASP A 144 8.59 -8.11 -26.31
C ASP A 144 7.10 -8.45 -26.54
N VAL A 145 6.57 -7.92 -27.63
CA VAL A 145 5.17 -8.13 -28.03
C VAL A 145 4.91 -9.63 -28.31
N GLY A 146 5.91 -10.38 -28.78
CA GLY A 146 5.78 -11.82 -29.04
C GLY A 146 5.42 -12.59 -27.77
N THR A 147 6.12 -12.31 -26.67
CA THR A 147 5.81 -12.94 -25.37
C THR A 147 4.45 -12.51 -24.83
N VAL A 148 4.09 -11.22 -24.94
CA VAL A 148 2.76 -10.74 -24.53
C VAL A 148 1.64 -11.45 -25.28
N ARG A 149 1.78 -11.65 -26.60
CA ARG A 149 0.80 -12.39 -27.41
C ARG A 149 0.67 -13.86 -26.99
N ARG A 150 1.78 -14.53 -26.68
CA ARG A 150 1.75 -15.91 -26.16
C ARG A 150 1.05 -16.01 -24.82
N HIS A 151 1.27 -15.03 -23.91
CA HIS A 151 0.54 -14.98 -22.65
C HIS A 151 -0.96 -14.86 -22.88
N LEU A 152 -1.39 -13.91 -23.72
CA LEU A 152 -2.81 -13.71 -24.02
C LEU A 152 -3.46 -14.93 -24.67
N ALA A 153 -2.77 -15.61 -25.57
CA ALA A 153 -3.26 -16.84 -26.19
C ALA A 153 -3.42 -18.02 -25.24
N ALA A 154 -2.71 -18.03 -24.12
CA ALA A 154 -2.77 -19.10 -23.11
C ALA A 154 -3.80 -18.84 -21.98
N LEU A 155 -4.35 -17.62 -21.90
CA LEU A 155 -5.31 -17.21 -20.88
C LEU A 155 -6.75 -17.34 -21.42
N ASP A 156 -7.69 -17.68 -20.55
CA ASP A 156 -9.12 -17.50 -20.80
C ASP A 156 -9.48 -15.99 -20.74
N ASP A 157 -10.70 -15.67 -21.16
CA ASP A 157 -11.15 -14.27 -21.30
C ASP A 157 -11.04 -13.45 -20.02
N GLU A 158 -11.40 -14.04 -18.86
CA GLU A 158 -11.33 -13.37 -17.55
C GLU A 158 -9.88 -13.06 -17.17
N HIS A 159 -9.01 -14.05 -17.30
CA HIS A 159 -7.60 -13.87 -16.98
C HIS A 159 -6.86 -12.98 -17.99
N ALA A 160 -7.25 -13.03 -19.27
CA ALA A 160 -6.73 -12.15 -20.30
C ALA A 160 -7.09 -10.68 -20.02
N ALA A 161 -8.35 -10.39 -19.66
CA ALA A 161 -8.78 -9.05 -19.28
C ALA A 161 -7.96 -8.50 -18.11
N SER A 162 -7.84 -9.26 -17.02
CA SER A 162 -7.01 -8.87 -15.86
C SER A 162 -5.53 -8.66 -16.22
N TYR A 163 -4.98 -9.46 -17.14
CA TYR A 163 -3.60 -9.29 -17.61
C TYR A 163 -3.43 -8.01 -18.40
N VAL A 164 -4.36 -7.71 -19.33
CA VAL A 164 -4.36 -6.47 -20.12
C VAL A 164 -4.48 -5.24 -19.22
N ASP A 165 -5.35 -5.28 -18.21
CA ASP A 165 -5.53 -4.16 -17.28
C ASP A 165 -4.25 -3.89 -16.50
N ALA A 166 -3.51 -4.93 -16.09
CA ALA A 166 -2.23 -4.78 -15.42
C ALA A 166 -1.17 -4.12 -16.35
N LEU A 167 -1.13 -4.51 -17.64
CA LEU A 167 -0.23 -3.90 -18.62
C LEU A 167 -0.59 -2.43 -18.88
N ARG A 168 -1.90 -2.12 -19.06
CA ARG A 168 -2.38 -0.75 -19.23
C ARG A 168 -2.00 0.13 -18.07
N LEU A 169 -2.22 -0.34 -16.85
CA LEU A 169 -1.86 0.42 -15.65
C LEU A 169 -0.38 0.81 -15.63
N VAL A 170 0.51 -0.10 -16.01
CA VAL A 170 1.95 0.17 -16.10
C VAL A 170 2.27 1.21 -17.17
N LEU A 171 1.62 1.12 -18.34
CA LEU A 171 1.81 2.06 -19.45
C LEU A 171 1.27 3.46 -19.12
N ASP A 172 0.06 3.53 -18.55
CA ASP A 172 -0.59 4.80 -18.19
C ASP A 172 0.19 5.58 -17.12
N GLN A 173 0.92 4.88 -16.26
CA GLN A 173 1.82 5.50 -15.28
C GLN A 173 3.21 5.82 -15.86
N GLY A 174 3.47 5.55 -17.15
CA GLY A 174 4.76 5.82 -17.79
C GLY A 174 5.93 5.02 -17.19
N LEU A 175 5.67 3.83 -16.64
CA LEU A 175 6.71 3.00 -16.02
C LEU A 175 7.50 2.18 -17.03
N ALA A 176 6.91 1.81 -18.19
CA ALA A 176 7.59 1.15 -19.29
C ALA A 176 8.35 2.17 -20.15
N ARG A 177 9.50 1.75 -20.71
CA ARG A 177 10.36 2.55 -21.59
C ARG A 177 9.96 2.43 -23.06
#